data_8d0613c1d2616597e8d098b6e57cca8e
#
_entry.id   8d0613c1d2616597e8d098b6e57cca8e
#
_cell.length_a   1.000
_cell.length_b   1.000
_cell.length_c   1.000
_cell.angle_alpha   90.00
_cell.angle_beta   90.00
_cell.angle_gamma   90.00
#
_symmetry.space_group_name_H-M   'P 1'
#
loop_
_entity.id
_entity.type
_entity.pdbx_description
1 polymer ?
#
loop_
_entity_poly.entity_id
_entity_poly.type
_entity_poly.pdbx_seq_one_letter_code
_entity_poly.pdbx_strand_id
1 'polypeptide(L)'
;VSEDLPGAGELILLAGLGNPGPQYAGNRHNVGFMVLDELAGRIGGKFKAHRSGAEVLEGRLAGARVVLVKPRSYMNLSGGPVVGAARFFKVPPSGVVVVHDELDVDFGALKLKLGGGDNGHNGLRSITKSLGTRDYYRVRFGIGRPPGRQDPADFVLKDFSTVERKELPFEIDRCADATEALISRGLAAAQNAFHAA
;
A
#
# COMPACT_ATOMS: atom_id res chain seq x y z
N VAL A 1 1.18 -22.05 -4.00
CA VAL A 1 0.72 -20.69 -4.30
C VAL A 1 1.76 -20.04 -5.18
N SER A 2 1.35 -19.51 -6.30
CA SER A 2 2.26 -18.76 -7.19
C SER A 2 2.71 -17.48 -6.48
N GLU A 3 4.00 -17.20 -6.52
CA GLU A 3 4.57 -15.95 -6.01
C GLU A 3 4.39 -14.79 -7.00
N ASP A 4 3.78 -15.05 -8.13
CA ASP A 4 3.53 -14.05 -9.14
C ASP A 4 2.07 -13.60 -9.12
N LEU A 5 1.88 -12.33 -9.43
CA LEU A 5 0.54 -11.76 -9.60
C LEU A 5 -0.15 -12.38 -10.84
N PRO A 6 -1.49 -12.32 -10.90
CA PRO A 6 -2.25 -12.80 -12.05
C PRO A 6 -1.70 -12.27 -13.38
N GLY A 7 -1.77 -13.10 -14.39
CA GLY A 7 -1.22 -12.80 -15.72
C GLY A 7 -1.93 -11.65 -16.43
N ALA A 8 -1.42 -11.34 -17.62
CA ALA A 8 -1.95 -10.26 -18.45
C ALA A 8 -3.45 -10.48 -18.74
N GLY A 9 -4.25 -9.46 -18.50
CA GLY A 9 -5.70 -9.48 -18.70
C GLY A 9 -6.51 -9.64 -17.43
N GLU A 10 -5.92 -10.10 -16.34
CA GLU A 10 -6.57 -10.13 -15.03
C GLU A 10 -6.37 -8.82 -14.29
N LEU A 11 -7.39 -8.39 -13.54
CA LEU A 11 -7.36 -7.14 -12.81
C LEU A 11 -6.59 -7.30 -11.50
N ILE A 12 -5.68 -6.37 -11.23
CA ILE A 12 -4.93 -6.28 -9.99
C ILE A 12 -5.49 -5.13 -9.16
N LEU A 13 -5.74 -5.38 -7.89
CA LEU A 13 -6.18 -4.34 -6.95
C LEU A 13 -4.99 -3.87 -6.14
N LEU A 14 -4.68 -2.57 -6.23
CA LEU A 14 -3.64 -1.90 -5.44
C LEU A 14 -4.32 -1.04 -4.38
N ALA A 15 -4.26 -1.47 -3.13
CA ALA A 15 -4.80 -0.69 -2.01
C ALA A 15 -3.68 0.06 -1.30
N GLY A 16 -3.86 1.35 -1.08
CA GLY A 16 -2.98 2.13 -0.22
C GLY A 16 -3.69 2.48 1.06
N LEU A 17 -3.02 2.37 2.19
CA LEU A 17 -3.60 2.59 3.49
C LEU A 17 -3.30 3.98 4.04
N GLY A 18 -4.26 4.56 4.73
CA GLY A 18 -4.18 5.85 5.39
C GLY A 18 -5.46 6.17 6.12
N ASN A 19 -5.44 7.24 6.89
CA ASN A 19 -6.61 7.80 7.54
C ASN A 19 -7.19 8.94 6.70
N PRO A 20 -8.52 9.11 6.66
CA PRO A 20 -9.15 10.19 5.89
C PRO A 20 -9.00 11.53 6.58
N GLY A 21 -8.96 12.59 5.78
CA GLY A 21 -8.96 13.96 6.25
C GLY A 21 -7.60 14.65 6.18
N PRO A 22 -7.60 16.00 6.06
CA PRO A 22 -6.38 16.77 5.87
C PRO A 22 -5.43 16.71 7.07
N GLN A 23 -5.94 16.47 8.28
CA GLN A 23 -5.10 16.37 9.47
C GLN A 23 -4.17 15.15 9.48
N TYR A 24 -4.48 14.12 8.66
CA TYR A 24 -3.67 12.92 8.56
C TYR A 24 -2.81 12.87 7.29
N ALA A 25 -3.04 13.79 6.35
CA ALA A 25 -2.48 13.70 5.00
C ALA A 25 -0.95 13.61 4.96
N GLY A 26 -0.25 14.25 5.89
CA GLY A 26 1.21 14.23 5.97
C GLY A 26 1.80 13.23 6.94
N ASN A 27 0.97 12.41 7.59
CA ASN A 27 1.44 11.46 8.60
C ASN A 27 2.18 10.28 7.98
N ARG A 28 3.08 9.68 8.75
CA ARG A 28 3.76 8.44 8.35
C ARG A 28 2.77 7.33 8.01
N HIS A 29 1.68 7.22 8.77
CA HIS A 29 0.66 6.21 8.57
C HIS A 29 -0.08 6.36 7.24
N ASN A 30 0.02 7.51 6.58
CA ASN A 30 -0.62 7.80 5.30
C ASN A 30 0.31 7.62 4.10
N VAL A 31 1.50 7.06 4.27
CA VAL A 31 2.42 6.88 3.14
C VAL A 31 1.83 5.98 2.04
N GLY A 32 0.98 5.02 2.40
CA GLY A 32 0.26 4.22 1.40
C GLY A 32 -0.60 5.07 0.48
N PHE A 33 -1.31 6.07 1.02
CA PHE A 33 -2.05 7.03 0.19
C PHE A 33 -1.13 7.85 -0.70
N MET A 34 0.02 8.27 -0.18
CA MET A 34 0.98 9.06 -0.95
C MET A 34 1.52 8.29 -2.15
N VAL A 35 1.81 7.00 -1.97
CA VAL A 35 2.27 6.13 -3.07
C VAL A 35 1.16 5.94 -4.10
N LEU A 36 -0.08 5.75 -3.67
CA LEU A 36 -1.20 5.63 -4.59
C LEU A 36 -1.46 6.91 -5.37
N ASP A 37 -1.27 8.07 -4.77
CA ASP A 37 -1.39 9.35 -5.48
C ASP A 37 -0.31 9.48 -6.57
N GLU A 38 0.91 9.01 -6.30
CA GLU A 38 1.97 8.94 -7.31
C GLU A 38 1.60 7.99 -8.45
N LEU A 39 1.08 6.81 -8.13
CA LEU A 39 0.63 5.86 -9.15
C LEU A 39 -0.55 6.39 -9.97
N ALA A 40 -1.47 7.11 -9.34
CA ALA A 40 -2.58 7.78 -10.03
C ALA A 40 -2.07 8.81 -11.05
N GLY A 41 -1.04 9.57 -10.68
CA GLY A 41 -0.37 10.50 -11.59
C GLY A 41 0.26 9.80 -12.80
N ARG A 42 0.88 8.64 -12.59
CA ARG A 42 1.46 7.83 -13.67
C ARG A 42 0.40 7.27 -14.61
N ILE A 43 -0.77 6.89 -14.08
CA ILE A 43 -1.92 6.43 -14.88
C ILE A 43 -2.55 7.61 -15.63
N GLY A 44 -2.49 8.81 -15.08
CA GLY A 44 -3.10 10.00 -15.65
C GLY A 44 -4.59 10.14 -15.36
N GLY A 45 -5.05 9.58 -14.24
CA GLY A 45 -6.45 9.60 -13.84
C GLY A 45 -6.68 10.21 -12.47
N LYS A 46 -7.94 10.25 -12.06
CA LYS A 46 -8.39 10.80 -10.77
C LYS A 46 -9.22 9.77 -10.01
N PHE A 47 -9.03 9.73 -8.70
CA PHE A 47 -9.87 8.94 -7.81
C PHE A 47 -11.30 9.44 -7.80
N LYS A 48 -12.25 8.49 -7.72
CA LYS A 48 -13.68 8.75 -7.60
C LYS A 48 -14.24 7.97 -6.42
N ALA A 49 -15.23 8.56 -5.74
CA ALA A 49 -15.95 7.87 -4.69
C ALA A 49 -16.61 6.60 -5.24
N HIS A 50 -16.54 5.53 -4.45
CA HIS A 50 -17.07 4.22 -4.84
C HIS A 50 -17.99 3.68 -3.74
N ARG A 51 -18.97 2.88 -4.14
CA ARG A 51 -19.95 2.26 -3.23
C ARG A 51 -19.33 1.34 -2.17
N SER A 52 -18.11 0.89 -2.36
CA SER A 52 -17.37 0.07 -1.39
C SER A 52 -16.97 0.84 -0.13
N GLY A 53 -17.06 2.17 -0.14
CA GLY A 53 -16.53 3.03 0.93
C GLY A 53 -15.08 3.45 0.69
N ALA A 54 -14.57 3.23 -0.51
CA ALA A 54 -13.24 3.68 -0.93
C ALA A 54 -13.34 4.72 -2.04
N GLU A 55 -12.24 5.37 -2.33
CA GLU A 55 -12.02 6.07 -3.59
C GLU A 55 -11.27 5.13 -4.52
N VAL A 56 -11.68 5.04 -5.76
CA VAL A 56 -11.09 4.12 -6.73
C VAL A 56 -10.66 4.82 -8.01
N LEU A 57 -9.68 4.24 -8.69
CA LEU A 57 -9.24 4.67 -10.01
C LEU A 57 -8.86 3.43 -10.82
N GLU A 58 -9.56 3.18 -11.91
CA GLU A 58 -9.22 2.12 -12.85
C GLU A 58 -8.26 2.64 -13.92
N GLY A 59 -7.32 1.81 -14.34
CA GLY A 59 -6.38 2.18 -15.39
C GLY A 59 -5.43 1.05 -15.74
N ARG A 60 -4.35 1.41 -16.43
CA ARG A 60 -3.26 0.49 -16.76
C ARG A 60 -1.97 0.96 -16.13
N LEU A 61 -1.23 0.02 -15.59
CA LEU A 61 0.05 0.27 -14.94
C LEU A 61 0.97 -0.92 -15.19
N ALA A 62 2.20 -0.65 -15.65
CA ALA A 62 3.19 -1.70 -15.90
C ALA A 62 2.66 -2.84 -16.80
N GLY A 63 1.84 -2.50 -17.78
CA GLY A 63 1.27 -3.47 -18.73
C GLY A 63 0.06 -4.25 -18.24
N ALA A 64 -0.43 -3.98 -17.02
CA ALA A 64 -1.55 -4.69 -16.42
C ALA A 64 -2.76 -3.78 -16.20
N ARG A 65 -3.93 -4.37 -16.16
CA ARG A 65 -5.14 -3.67 -15.72
C ARG A 65 -5.12 -3.58 -14.19
N VAL A 66 -5.32 -2.39 -13.67
CA VAL A 66 -5.29 -2.15 -12.22
C VAL A 66 -6.51 -1.36 -11.77
N VAL A 67 -6.90 -1.55 -10.53
CA VAL A 67 -7.77 -0.64 -9.79
C VAL A 67 -7.03 -0.19 -8.55
N LEU A 68 -6.82 1.12 -8.42
CA LEU A 68 -6.25 1.73 -7.23
C LEU A 68 -7.38 1.97 -6.23
N VAL A 69 -7.14 1.66 -4.96
CA VAL A 69 -8.16 1.73 -3.92
C VAL A 69 -7.60 2.44 -2.69
N LYS A 70 -8.21 3.57 -2.32
CA LYS A 70 -7.91 4.30 -1.08
C LYS A 70 -9.13 4.20 -0.16
N PRO A 71 -9.08 3.41 0.93
CA PRO A 71 -10.19 3.37 1.89
C PRO A 71 -10.49 4.76 2.44
N ARG A 72 -11.78 5.09 2.60
CA ARG A 72 -12.22 6.36 3.20
C ARG A 72 -12.57 6.20 4.68
N SER A 73 -12.35 5.03 5.24
CA SER A 73 -12.51 4.72 6.65
C SER A 73 -11.23 5.01 7.43
N TYR A 74 -11.32 5.10 8.75
CA TYR A 74 -10.14 5.11 9.59
C TYR A 74 -9.35 3.82 9.44
N MET A 75 -8.06 3.88 9.73
CA MET A 75 -7.09 2.80 9.46
C MET A 75 -7.57 1.43 9.98
N ASN A 76 -8.09 1.37 11.18
CA ASN A 76 -8.55 0.11 11.80
C ASN A 76 -9.79 -0.50 11.11
N LEU A 77 -10.42 0.22 10.19
CA LEU A 77 -11.59 -0.22 9.44
C LEU A 77 -11.30 -0.40 7.94
N SER A 78 -10.02 -0.41 7.56
CA SER A 78 -9.60 -0.49 6.14
C SER A 78 -10.11 -1.75 5.42
N GLY A 79 -10.33 -2.83 6.14
CA GLY A 79 -10.73 -4.12 5.55
C GLY A 79 -12.06 -4.07 4.82
N GLY A 80 -13.06 -3.37 5.36
CA GLY A 80 -14.39 -3.25 4.72
C GLY A 80 -14.33 -2.68 3.32
N PRO A 81 -13.79 -1.47 3.12
CA PRO A 81 -13.67 -0.87 1.79
C PRO A 81 -12.77 -1.67 0.83
N VAL A 82 -11.66 -2.22 1.32
CA VAL A 82 -10.76 -3.00 0.45
C VAL A 82 -11.44 -4.27 -0.04
N VAL A 83 -12.08 -5.02 0.85
CA VAL A 83 -12.78 -6.24 0.48
C VAL A 83 -14.02 -5.94 -0.35
N GLY A 84 -14.74 -4.87 -0.04
CA GLY A 84 -15.88 -4.42 -0.85
C GLY A 84 -15.46 -4.11 -2.28
N ALA A 85 -14.34 -3.44 -2.49
CA ALA A 85 -13.79 -3.18 -3.81
C ALA A 85 -13.33 -4.49 -4.50
N ALA A 86 -12.63 -5.36 -3.77
CA ALA A 86 -12.17 -6.63 -4.32
C ALA A 86 -13.35 -7.49 -4.83
N ARG A 87 -14.45 -7.53 -4.08
CA ARG A 87 -15.66 -8.26 -4.49
C ARG A 87 -16.33 -7.61 -5.69
N PHE A 88 -16.45 -6.29 -5.68
CA PHE A 88 -17.06 -5.56 -6.80
C PHE A 88 -16.30 -5.79 -8.10
N PHE A 89 -15.00 -5.69 -8.07
CA PHE A 89 -14.13 -5.85 -9.24
C PHE A 89 -13.74 -7.31 -9.49
N LYS A 90 -14.21 -8.25 -8.67
CA LYS A 90 -13.95 -9.69 -8.80
C LYS A 90 -12.45 -10.03 -8.76
N VAL A 91 -11.73 -9.39 -7.86
CA VAL A 91 -10.31 -9.64 -7.64
C VAL A 91 -10.14 -10.60 -6.46
N PRO A 92 -9.53 -11.78 -6.66
CA PRO A 92 -9.25 -12.70 -5.56
C PRO A 92 -8.10 -12.18 -4.69
N PRO A 93 -7.91 -12.70 -3.46
CA PRO A 93 -6.78 -12.30 -2.62
C PRO A 93 -5.42 -12.35 -3.29
N SER A 94 -5.20 -13.32 -4.19
CA SER A 94 -3.96 -13.44 -4.97
C SER A 94 -3.71 -12.28 -5.94
N GLY A 95 -4.72 -11.46 -6.22
CA GLY A 95 -4.60 -10.25 -7.04
C GLY A 95 -4.58 -8.96 -6.23
N VAL A 96 -4.54 -9.04 -4.91
CA VAL A 96 -4.55 -7.88 -4.01
C VAL A 96 -3.13 -7.54 -3.57
N VAL A 97 -2.75 -6.28 -3.74
CA VAL A 97 -1.49 -5.71 -3.27
C VAL A 97 -1.82 -4.55 -2.33
N VAL A 98 -1.25 -4.55 -1.14
CA VAL A 98 -1.45 -3.50 -0.15
C VAL A 98 -0.16 -2.74 0.07
N VAL A 99 -0.20 -1.42 -0.11
CA VAL A 99 0.92 -0.50 0.14
C VAL A 99 0.70 0.18 1.48
N HIS A 100 1.66 0.06 2.38
CA HIS A 100 1.50 0.56 3.74
C HIS A 100 2.84 0.91 4.39
N ASP A 101 2.79 1.66 5.49
CA ASP A 101 3.93 1.95 6.34
C ASP A 101 4.34 0.73 7.17
N GLU A 102 5.63 0.61 7.47
CA GLU A 102 6.17 -0.48 8.27
C GLU A 102 7.14 0.05 9.32
N LEU A 103 6.82 -0.18 10.61
CA LEU A 103 7.73 0.08 11.72
C LEU A 103 8.93 -0.88 11.66
N ASP A 104 10.04 -0.45 12.22
CA ASP A 104 11.28 -1.23 12.34
C ASP A 104 12.02 -1.50 11.04
N VAL A 105 11.51 -0.98 9.94
CA VAL A 105 12.21 -0.95 8.65
C VAL A 105 12.68 0.49 8.46
N ASP A 106 13.96 0.68 8.14
CA ASP A 106 14.55 2.01 8.00
C ASP A 106 13.76 2.88 7.03
N PHE A 107 13.71 4.18 7.29
CA PHE A 107 12.99 5.12 6.46
C PHE A 107 13.40 4.98 4.98
N GLY A 108 12.40 4.79 4.13
CA GLY A 108 12.58 4.65 2.70
C GLY A 108 13.03 3.27 2.22
N ALA A 109 13.46 2.39 3.11
CA ALA A 109 13.74 1.01 2.74
C ALA A 109 12.43 0.29 2.40
N LEU A 110 12.47 -0.57 1.39
CA LEU A 110 11.29 -1.26 0.90
C LEU A 110 11.38 -2.75 1.18
N LYS A 111 10.25 -3.36 1.55
CA LYS A 111 10.11 -4.81 1.66
C LYS A 111 8.84 -5.25 0.97
N LEU A 112 9.00 -6.07 -0.08
CA LEU A 112 7.88 -6.67 -0.79
C LEU A 112 7.73 -8.11 -0.32
N LYS A 113 6.50 -8.54 -0.09
CA LYS A 113 6.23 -9.88 0.45
C LYS A 113 4.85 -10.37 0.04
N LEU A 114 4.74 -11.69 -0.13
CA LEU A 114 3.45 -12.38 -0.20
C LEU A 114 3.13 -12.96 1.18
N GLY A 115 1.99 -12.58 1.74
CA GLY A 115 1.57 -13.05 3.06
C GLY A 115 2.35 -12.44 4.22
N GLY A 116 2.32 -13.11 5.34
CA GLY A 116 2.98 -12.70 6.57
C GLY A 116 2.05 -12.08 7.60
N GLY A 117 2.61 -11.72 8.75
CA GLY A 117 1.88 -11.10 9.85
C GLY A 117 1.58 -9.63 9.63
N ASP A 118 0.77 -9.05 10.49
CA ASP A 118 0.41 -7.62 10.42
C ASP A 118 1.42 -6.70 11.13
N ASN A 119 2.32 -7.26 11.93
CA ASN A 119 3.34 -6.53 12.70
C ASN A 119 2.75 -5.34 13.48
N GLY A 120 1.56 -5.53 14.05
CA GLY A 120 0.85 -4.50 14.81
C GLY A 120 0.16 -3.43 13.98
N HIS A 121 0.18 -3.53 12.65
CA HIS A 121 -0.49 -2.59 11.77
C HIS A 121 -2.00 -2.85 11.74
N ASN A 122 -2.79 -1.92 12.26
CA ASN A 122 -4.24 -2.09 12.40
C ASN A 122 -4.96 -2.21 11.06
N GLY A 123 -4.48 -1.52 10.03
CA GLY A 123 -5.06 -1.62 8.68
C GLY A 123 -4.87 -3.02 8.08
N LEU A 124 -3.68 -3.60 8.22
CA LEU A 124 -3.40 -4.96 7.75
C LEU A 124 -4.23 -5.99 8.52
N ARG A 125 -4.35 -5.81 9.83
CA ARG A 125 -5.18 -6.67 10.67
C ARG A 125 -6.63 -6.68 10.18
N SER A 126 -7.16 -5.50 9.90
CA SER A 126 -8.53 -5.34 9.38
C SER A 126 -8.71 -6.02 8.02
N ILE A 127 -7.75 -5.84 7.10
CA ILE A 127 -7.80 -6.46 5.76
C ILE A 127 -7.74 -7.98 5.88
N THR A 128 -6.81 -8.52 6.66
CA THR A 128 -6.68 -9.97 6.86
C THR A 128 -7.97 -10.57 7.41
N LYS A 129 -8.57 -9.90 8.39
CA LYS A 129 -9.85 -10.35 8.97
C LYS A 129 -10.96 -10.33 7.93
N SER A 130 -11.08 -9.28 7.16
CA SER A 130 -12.16 -9.10 6.17
C SER A 130 -11.98 -9.99 4.93
N LEU A 131 -10.74 -10.19 4.46
CA LEU A 131 -10.43 -11.12 3.37
C LEU A 131 -10.53 -12.59 3.81
N GLY A 132 -10.33 -12.87 5.09
CA GLY A 132 -10.27 -14.24 5.61
C GLY A 132 -8.95 -14.95 5.33
N THR A 133 -7.92 -14.25 4.89
CA THR A 133 -6.60 -14.80 4.59
C THR A 133 -5.52 -13.74 4.72
N ARG A 134 -4.29 -14.18 4.97
CA ARG A 134 -3.08 -13.34 4.93
C ARG A 134 -2.40 -13.37 3.56
N ASP A 135 -2.85 -14.22 2.65
CA ASP A 135 -2.17 -14.52 1.39
C ASP A 135 -2.50 -13.47 0.32
N TYR A 136 -2.07 -12.24 0.59
CA TYR A 136 -2.07 -11.12 -0.34
C TYR A 136 -0.68 -10.45 -0.33
N TYR A 137 -0.38 -9.70 -1.39
CA TYR A 137 0.92 -9.04 -1.52
C TYR A 137 0.99 -7.78 -0.68
N ARG A 138 2.18 -7.47 -0.20
CA ARG A 138 2.45 -6.26 0.60
C ARG A 138 3.66 -5.55 0.07
N VAL A 139 3.50 -4.25 -0.14
CA VAL A 139 4.60 -3.33 -0.42
C VAL A 139 4.79 -2.51 0.86
N ARG A 140 5.85 -2.79 1.59
CA ARG A 140 6.13 -2.21 2.90
C ARG A 140 7.08 -1.04 2.73
N PHE A 141 6.63 0.13 3.09
CA PHE A 141 7.43 1.35 3.10
C PHE A 141 7.97 1.59 4.51
N GLY A 142 9.28 1.50 4.71
CA GLY A 142 9.91 1.68 6.01
C GLY A 142 9.77 3.10 6.52
N ILE A 143 9.38 3.23 7.79
CA ILE A 143 9.26 4.53 8.48
C ILE A 143 10.16 4.64 9.71
N GLY A 144 10.94 3.59 9.98
CA GLY A 144 11.81 3.54 11.16
C GLY A 144 11.05 3.22 12.44
N ARG A 145 11.72 3.44 13.55
CA ARG A 145 11.15 3.28 14.89
C ARG A 145 11.23 4.61 15.63
N PRO A 146 10.25 4.93 16.49
CA PRO A 146 10.31 6.16 17.26
C PRO A 146 11.54 6.18 18.18
N PRO A 147 12.23 7.33 18.30
CA PRO A 147 13.36 7.44 19.21
C PRO A 147 12.91 7.36 20.68
N GLY A 148 13.74 6.72 21.51
CA GLY A 148 13.50 6.65 22.94
C GLY A 148 12.25 5.87 23.32
N ARG A 149 11.40 6.50 24.14
CA ARG A 149 10.20 5.86 24.70
C ARG A 149 8.90 6.31 24.06
N GLN A 150 8.96 6.96 22.91
CA GLN A 150 7.74 7.37 22.21
C GLN A 150 6.93 6.13 21.81
N ASP A 151 5.61 6.18 22.05
CA ASP A 151 4.69 5.12 21.65
C ASP A 151 4.65 5.03 20.13
N PRO A 152 4.83 3.84 19.55
CA PRO A 152 4.67 3.63 18.12
C PRO A 152 3.33 4.13 17.56
N ALA A 153 2.24 4.01 18.32
CA ALA A 153 0.93 4.51 17.90
C ALA A 153 0.94 6.04 17.70
N ASP A 154 1.66 6.76 18.54
CA ASP A 154 1.82 8.22 18.39
C ASP A 154 2.76 8.57 17.25
N PHE A 155 3.83 7.81 17.07
CA PHE A 155 4.83 8.03 16.04
C PHE A 155 4.23 7.93 14.62
N VAL A 156 3.41 6.92 14.36
CA VAL A 156 2.81 6.72 13.03
C VAL A 156 1.82 7.84 12.67
N LEU A 157 1.20 8.46 13.68
CA LEU A 157 0.25 9.56 13.48
C LEU A 157 0.92 10.94 13.44
N LYS A 158 2.25 11.00 13.48
CA LYS A 158 3.01 12.23 13.28
C LYS A 158 3.47 12.34 11.83
N ASP A 159 3.63 13.58 11.39
CA ASP A 159 4.17 13.86 10.07
C ASP A 159 5.62 13.38 9.98
N PHE A 160 6.04 13.06 8.78
CA PHE A 160 7.46 12.84 8.52
C PHE A 160 8.27 14.05 9.00
N SER A 161 9.44 13.81 9.56
CA SER A 161 10.32 14.88 10.03
C SER A 161 10.74 15.80 8.87
N THR A 162 11.28 16.97 9.20
CA THR A 162 11.78 17.90 8.18
C THR A 162 12.86 17.26 7.31
N VAL A 163 13.74 16.46 7.89
CA VAL A 163 14.80 15.75 7.17
C VAL A 163 14.18 14.67 6.27
N GLU A 164 13.25 13.87 6.78
CA GLU A 164 12.56 12.85 6.02
C GLU A 164 11.76 13.45 4.85
N ARG A 165 11.09 14.58 5.07
CA ARG A 165 10.29 15.23 4.03
C ARG A 165 11.10 15.68 2.81
N LYS A 166 12.38 15.96 2.96
CA LYS A 166 13.26 16.31 1.84
C LYS A 166 13.49 15.12 0.91
N GLU A 167 13.57 13.92 1.48
CA GLU A 167 13.80 12.69 0.73
C GLU A 167 12.50 11.99 0.32
N LEU A 168 11.38 12.33 0.95
CA LEU A 168 10.11 11.62 0.81
C LEU A 168 9.62 11.52 -0.65
N PRO A 169 9.63 12.58 -1.47
CA PRO A 169 9.19 12.47 -2.87
C PRO A 169 10.01 11.44 -3.66
N PHE A 170 11.32 11.39 -3.46
CA PHE A 170 12.19 10.41 -4.07
C PHE A 170 11.87 8.98 -3.61
N GLU A 171 11.65 8.80 -2.30
CA GLU A 171 11.35 7.48 -1.74
C GLU A 171 9.94 6.99 -2.14
N ILE A 172 8.98 7.89 -2.27
CA ILE A 172 7.64 7.57 -2.80
C ILE A 172 7.73 7.12 -4.25
N ASP A 173 8.49 7.84 -5.08
CA ASP A 173 8.71 7.48 -6.48
C ASP A 173 9.36 6.10 -6.59
N ARG A 174 10.35 5.82 -5.76
CA ARG A 174 11.03 4.52 -5.70
C ARG A 174 10.07 3.40 -5.27
N CYS A 175 9.19 3.66 -4.30
CA CYS A 175 8.17 2.70 -3.87
C CYS A 175 7.15 2.42 -4.99
N ALA A 176 6.78 3.44 -5.74
CA ALA A 176 5.93 3.28 -6.93
C ALA A 176 6.64 2.43 -8.00
N ASP A 177 7.92 2.65 -8.23
CA ASP A 177 8.73 1.82 -9.13
C ASP A 177 8.74 0.35 -8.68
N ALA A 178 8.89 0.11 -7.38
CA ALA A 178 8.88 -1.24 -6.82
C ALA A 178 7.52 -1.92 -7.00
N THR A 179 6.44 -1.17 -6.86
CA THR A 179 5.08 -1.67 -7.09
C THR A 179 4.88 -2.05 -8.56
N GLU A 180 5.35 -1.23 -9.49
CA GLU A 180 5.32 -1.56 -10.92
C GLU A 180 6.18 -2.79 -11.24
N ALA A 181 7.36 -2.91 -10.63
CA ALA A 181 8.22 -4.07 -10.81
C ALA A 181 7.57 -5.36 -10.30
N LEU A 182 6.86 -5.30 -9.16
CA LEU A 182 6.09 -6.42 -8.64
C LEU A 182 5.05 -6.90 -9.67
N ILE A 183 4.35 -5.97 -10.29
CA ILE A 183 3.32 -6.28 -11.28
C ILE A 183 3.93 -6.87 -12.56
N SER A 184 4.99 -6.26 -13.09
CA SER A 184 5.53 -6.60 -14.42
C SER A 184 6.56 -7.72 -14.38
N ARG A 185 7.26 -7.93 -13.26
CA ARG A 185 8.41 -8.83 -13.16
C ARG A 185 8.27 -9.93 -12.11
N GLY A 186 7.22 -9.87 -11.27
CA GLY A 186 7.01 -10.82 -10.19
C GLY A 186 7.76 -10.49 -8.91
N LEU A 187 7.42 -11.24 -7.85
CA LEU A 187 7.91 -10.95 -6.50
C LEU A 187 9.42 -11.10 -6.37
N ALA A 188 10.00 -12.21 -6.83
CA ALA A 188 11.42 -12.48 -6.67
C ALA A 188 12.29 -11.41 -7.35
N ALA A 189 11.95 -11.03 -8.59
CA ALA A 189 12.69 -10.01 -9.33
C ALA A 189 12.55 -8.62 -8.66
N ALA A 190 11.36 -8.29 -8.20
CA ALA A 190 11.13 -7.02 -7.50
C ALA A 190 11.89 -6.98 -6.16
N GLN A 191 11.89 -8.06 -5.40
CA GLN A 191 12.68 -8.16 -4.17
C GLN A 191 14.17 -7.95 -4.45
N ASN A 192 14.71 -8.62 -5.46
CA ASN A 192 16.12 -8.48 -5.81
C ASN A 192 16.49 -7.05 -6.21
N ALA A 193 15.60 -6.35 -6.90
CA ALA A 193 15.85 -4.99 -7.36
C ALA A 193 15.72 -3.94 -6.24
N PHE A 194 14.83 -4.15 -5.26
CA PHE A 194 14.45 -3.11 -4.29
C PHE A 194 14.78 -3.43 -2.83
N HIS A 195 15.11 -4.68 -2.47
CA HIS A 195 15.55 -5.03 -1.12
C HIS A 195 17.07 -4.90 -0.94
N ALA A 196 17.81 -4.60 -1.99
CA ALA A 196 19.24 -4.42 -1.88
C ALA A 196 19.57 -3.34 -0.86
N ALA A 197 20.50 -3.66 -0.01
CA ALA A 197 20.92 -2.81 1.10
C ALA A 197 21.25 -1.38 0.69
#